data_11b6d268af3eaa9aab6f4376b5d7b167
#
_entry.id   11b6d268af3eaa9aab6f4376b5d7b167
#
_cell.length_a   1.000
_cell.length_b   1.000
_cell.length_c   1.000
_cell.angle_alpha   90.00
_cell.angle_beta   90.00
_cell.angle_gamma   90.00
#
_symmetry.space_group_name_H-M   'P 1'
#
loop_
_entity.id
_entity.type
_entity.pdbx_description
1 polymer ?
#
loop_
_entity_poly.entity_id
_entity_poly.type
_entity_poly.pdbx_seq_one_letter_code
_entity_poly.pdbx_strand_id
1 'polypeptide(L)'
;MSDLLKKPTAEQIKRLPKALLHDHLDGGLRPQTIIDIAKEIGHQLPTYDPTELAEWFRSSCDSGSLVLYLETFAHTVAVMQRKQDIVRVARECAVDLARDGVVYAEVRMAPELITEKGLTLSQVIEAILEGFREGEEVAKAEGNSIRVMSLLCGMRQNNLSQEVAELAVKYRDHGVVGFDIAGPEDGFPPSDQLETFEFLRRENAHFTIHAGEAYGLPSIWEAIQLCGAERLGHGVRITDDIDFNHTPARLGRLAAYVRDRRVPLEMCPSSNIQTGVADSFAHHPLARLAKLRFRVTINTDNRLMSATSMTREMTEMVNQCDWTFQDLQRVTINALKSAFIPFEERLAIIENVVKPAYVKIAAE
;
A
#
# COMPACT_ATOMS: atom_id res chain seq x y z
N MET A 1 -1.51 29.19 -10.45
CA MET A 1 -2.46 28.64 -9.44
C MET A 1 -3.81 28.23 -10.04
N SER A 2 -4.32 28.91 -11.07
CA SER A 2 -5.59 28.53 -11.73
C SER A 2 -5.55 27.15 -12.40
N ASP A 3 -4.40 26.76 -12.95
CA ASP A 3 -4.26 25.50 -13.68
C ASP A 3 -4.37 24.26 -12.79
N LEU A 4 -3.92 24.32 -11.55
CA LEU A 4 -4.07 23.23 -10.59
C LEU A 4 -5.53 22.91 -10.22
N LEU A 5 -6.47 23.79 -10.54
CA LEU A 5 -7.91 23.57 -10.34
C LEU A 5 -8.59 22.87 -11.53
N LYS A 6 -7.84 22.59 -12.61
CA LYS A 6 -8.32 21.80 -13.74
C LYS A 6 -8.32 20.31 -13.42
N LYS A 7 -9.15 19.55 -14.15
CA LYS A 7 -9.10 18.09 -14.14
C LYS A 7 -7.96 17.62 -15.05
N PRO A 8 -7.08 16.74 -14.58
CA PRO A 8 -6.07 16.14 -15.45
C PRO A 8 -6.67 15.06 -16.34
N THR A 9 -6.07 14.86 -17.50
CA THR A 9 -6.32 13.69 -18.36
C THR A 9 -5.56 12.46 -17.81
N ALA A 10 -5.97 11.25 -18.23
CA ALA A 10 -5.27 10.01 -17.84
C ALA A 10 -3.79 10.03 -18.25
N GLU A 11 -3.45 10.59 -19.42
CA GLU A 11 -2.09 10.77 -19.89
C GLU A 11 -1.27 11.70 -18.97
N GLN A 12 -1.85 12.81 -18.56
CA GLN A 12 -1.23 13.72 -17.60
C GLN A 12 -1.04 13.06 -16.26
N ILE A 13 -2.05 12.30 -15.75
CA ILE A 13 -1.96 11.56 -14.49
C ILE A 13 -0.80 10.55 -14.54
N LYS A 14 -0.63 9.82 -15.66
CA LYS A 14 0.47 8.88 -15.82
C LYS A 14 1.84 9.53 -15.64
N ARG A 15 2.00 10.76 -16.10
CA ARG A 15 3.25 11.55 -16.02
C ARG A 15 3.45 12.26 -14.68
N LEU A 16 2.41 12.38 -13.84
CA LEU A 16 2.54 12.99 -12.52
C LEU A 16 3.40 12.13 -11.58
N PRO A 17 4.32 12.73 -10.82
CA PRO A 17 5.00 12.01 -9.76
C PRO A 17 4.02 11.60 -8.66
N LYS A 18 4.11 10.34 -8.25
CA LYS A 18 3.23 9.71 -7.25
C LYS A 18 4.05 9.16 -6.09
N ALA A 19 3.44 9.06 -4.92
CA ALA A 19 4.01 8.39 -3.76
C ALA A 19 3.03 7.34 -3.25
N LEU A 20 3.53 6.14 -3.01
CA LEU A 20 2.78 4.95 -2.66
C LEU A 20 3.24 4.43 -1.30
N LEU A 21 2.33 4.27 -0.34
CA LEU A 21 2.65 3.83 1.02
C LEU A 21 2.05 2.46 1.36
N HIS A 22 1.17 1.92 0.51
CA HIS A 22 0.46 0.68 0.75
C HIS A 22 0.37 -0.14 -0.54
N ASP A 23 1.35 -0.99 -0.76
CA ASP A 23 1.42 -1.97 -1.86
C ASP A 23 2.03 -3.26 -1.31
N HIS A 24 1.44 -4.40 -1.63
CA HIS A 24 1.95 -5.72 -1.25
C HIS A 24 2.76 -6.33 -2.38
N LEU A 25 3.99 -6.76 -2.06
CA LEU A 25 4.87 -7.37 -3.05
C LEU A 25 4.27 -8.64 -3.64
N ASP A 26 3.72 -9.50 -2.79
CA ASP A 26 3.07 -10.76 -3.16
C ASP A 26 1.69 -10.58 -3.81
N GLY A 27 1.11 -9.38 -3.73
CA GLY A 27 -0.13 -9.00 -4.41
C GLY A 27 0.07 -8.27 -5.74
N GLY A 28 1.32 -8.08 -6.19
CA GLY A 28 1.64 -7.24 -7.35
C GLY A 28 2.45 -7.90 -8.47
N LEU A 29 2.53 -9.24 -8.51
CA LEU A 29 3.32 -9.98 -9.50
C LEU A 29 2.77 -9.81 -10.91
N ARG A 30 3.67 -9.86 -11.89
CA ARG A 30 3.26 -9.97 -13.31
C ARG A 30 2.72 -11.38 -13.56
N PRO A 31 1.56 -11.55 -14.26
CA PRO A 31 1.03 -12.86 -14.61
C PRO A 31 2.02 -13.74 -15.36
N GLN A 32 2.78 -13.17 -16.30
CA GLN A 32 3.81 -13.93 -17.04
C GLN A 32 4.91 -14.46 -16.10
N THR A 33 5.32 -13.70 -15.11
CA THR A 33 6.33 -14.14 -14.11
C THR A 33 5.83 -15.29 -13.26
N ILE A 34 4.56 -15.25 -12.86
CA ILE A 34 3.91 -16.36 -12.15
C ILE A 34 3.94 -17.62 -13.02
N ILE A 35 3.57 -17.50 -14.30
CA ILE A 35 3.55 -18.62 -15.26
C ILE A 35 4.95 -19.21 -15.47
N ASP A 36 5.95 -18.35 -15.67
CA ASP A 36 7.33 -18.79 -15.91
C ASP A 36 7.84 -19.61 -14.73
N ILE A 37 7.71 -19.06 -13.52
CA ILE A 37 8.20 -19.71 -12.30
C ILE A 37 7.38 -20.96 -11.99
N ALA A 38 6.06 -20.90 -12.12
CA ALA A 38 5.19 -22.07 -11.88
C ALA A 38 5.56 -23.26 -12.77
N LYS A 39 5.87 -23.03 -14.06
CA LYS A 39 6.37 -24.07 -14.96
C LYS A 39 7.70 -24.68 -14.50
N GLU A 40 8.63 -23.84 -14.03
CA GLU A 40 9.93 -24.30 -13.54
C GLU A 40 9.81 -25.17 -12.27
N ILE A 41 8.91 -24.81 -11.35
CA ILE A 41 8.78 -25.51 -10.06
C ILE A 41 7.69 -26.58 -10.07
N GLY A 42 6.93 -26.72 -11.18
CA GLY A 42 5.83 -27.69 -11.30
C GLY A 42 4.56 -27.30 -10.53
N HIS A 43 4.38 -26.01 -10.20
CA HIS A 43 3.17 -25.53 -9.55
C HIS A 43 2.02 -25.40 -10.54
N GLN A 44 0.83 -25.93 -10.18
CA GLN A 44 -0.34 -25.88 -11.04
C GLN A 44 -1.06 -24.55 -10.93
N LEU A 45 -1.34 -23.94 -12.06
CA LEU A 45 -2.10 -22.69 -12.17
C LEU A 45 -3.47 -22.95 -12.81
N PRO A 46 -4.46 -22.08 -12.57
CA PRO A 46 -5.77 -22.16 -13.24
C PRO A 46 -5.67 -22.08 -14.77
N THR A 47 -4.74 -21.28 -15.27
CA THR A 47 -4.42 -21.14 -16.71
C THR A 47 -2.96 -20.74 -16.90
N TYR A 48 -2.42 -20.98 -18.11
CA TYR A 48 -1.07 -20.59 -18.49
C TYR A 48 -1.05 -19.50 -19.60
N ASP A 49 -2.20 -18.85 -19.84
CA ASP A 49 -2.28 -17.62 -20.60
C ASP A 49 -2.20 -16.43 -19.63
N PRO A 50 -1.31 -15.46 -19.85
CA PRO A 50 -1.11 -14.36 -18.91
C PRO A 50 -2.31 -13.42 -18.79
N THR A 51 -3.09 -13.25 -19.86
CA THR A 51 -4.30 -12.40 -19.85
C THR A 51 -5.42 -13.09 -19.07
N GLU A 52 -5.64 -14.38 -19.34
CA GLU A 52 -6.63 -15.18 -18.61
C GLU A 52 -6.26 -15.31 -17.13
N LEU A 53 -4.96 -15.44 -16.80
CA LEU A 53 -4.50 -15.53 -15.41
C LEU A 53 -4.72 -14.22 -14.68
N ALA A 54 -4.45 -13.07 -15.30
CA ALA A 54 -4.74 -11.77 -14.73
C ALA A 54 -6.24 -11.59 -14.43
N GLU A 55 -7.10 -11.99 -15.37
CA GLU A 55 -8.56 -11.93 -15.20
C GLU A 55 -9.05 -12.91 -14.13
N TRP A 56 -8.44 -14.10 -14.03
CA TRP A 56 -8.74 -15.06 -12.97
C TRP A 56 -8.45 -14.47 -11.59
N PHE A 57 -7.28 -13.85 -11.38
CA PHE A 57 -6.96 -13.17 -10.12
C PHE A 57 -7.98 -12.07 -9.79
N ARG A 58 -8.24 -11.19 -10.75
CA ARG A 58 -9.18 -10.09 -10.58
C ARG A 58 -10.58 -10.59 -10.20
N SER A 59 -11.12 -11.54 -10.94
CA SER A 59 -12.49 -12.05 -10.72
C SER A 59 -12.62 -12.86 -9.43
N SER A 60 -11.57 -13.60 -9.05
CA SER A 60 -11.54 -14.35 -7.79
C SER A 60 -11.48 -13.44 -6.57
N CYS A 61 -10.86 -12.26 -6.71
CA CYS A 61 -10.79 -11.25 -5.65
C CYS A 61 -12.06 -10.40 -5.53
N ASP A 62 -12.90 -10.35 -6.55
CA ASP A 62 -14.15 -9.59 -6.56
C ASP A 62 -15.29 -10.33 -5.84
N SER A 63 -15.02 -10.69 -4.59
CA SER A 63 -15.87 -11.60 -3.80
C SER A 63 -16.71 -10.89 -2.72
N GLY A 64 -16.43 -9.62 -2.44
CA GLY A 64 -17.04 -8.89 -1.33
C GLY A 64 -16.59 -9.39 0.06
N SER A 65 -15.50 -10.16 0.13
CA SER A 65 -14.98 -10.76 1.36
C SER A 65 -13.46 -10.74 1.39
N LEU A 66 -12.89 -10.16 2.44
CA LEU A 66 -11.44 -10.18 2.67
C LEU A 66 -10.89 -11.60 2.78
N VAL A 67 -11.62 -12.53 3.41
CA VAL A 67 -11.16 -13.92 3.58
C VAL A 67 -10.98 -14.62 2.24
N LEU A 68 -12.00 -14.56 1.36
CA LEU A 68 -11.92 -15.15 0.01
C LEU A 68 -10.87 -14.45 -0.86
N TYR A 69 -10.72 -13.16 -0.69
CA TYR A 69 -9.66 -12.38 -1.34
C TYR A 69 -8.26 -12.93 -0.98
N LEU A 70 -8.01 -13.21 0.30
CA LEU A 70 -6.73 -13.72 0.78
C LEU A 70 -6.39 -15.13 0.26
N GLU A 71 -7.38 -15.96 -0.10
CA GLU A 71 -7.16 -17.30 -0.65
C GLU A 71 -6.44 -17.26 -2.02
N THR A 72 -6.56 -16.16 -2.78
CA THR A 72 -5.91 -16.03 -4.09
C THR A 72 -4.39 -15.95 -4.00
N PHE A 73 -3.84 -15.57 -2.83
CA PHE A 73 -2.40 -15.46 -2.62
C PHE A 73 -1.65 -16.81 -2.66
N ALA A 74 -2.34 -17.93 -2.56
CA ALA A 74 -1.69 -19.24 -2.59
C ALA A 74 -0.78 -19.44 -3.84
N HIS A 75 -1.17 -18.91 -5.00
CA HIS A 75 -0.38 -19.01 -6.23
C HIS A 75 0.82 -18.05 -6.25
N THR A 76 0.66 -16.84 -5.78
CA THR A 76 1.75 -15.85 -5.76
C THR A 76 2.81 -16.20 -4.71
N VAL A 77 2.39 -16.63 -3.53
CA VAL A 77 3.29 -17.11 -2.47
C VAL A 77 4.06 -18.36 -2.91
N ALA A 78 3.38 -19.32 -3.57
CA ALA A 78 4.03 -20.56 -4.04
C ALA A 78 5.19 -20.31 -5.02
N VAL A 79 5.11 -19.28 -5.85
CA VAL A 79 6.16 -18.95 -6.84
C VAL A 79 7.28 -18.07 -6.28
N MET A 80 7.20 -17.63 -5.03
CA MET A 80 8.19 -16.76 -4.39
C MET A 80 9.08 -17.51 -3.38
N GLN A 81 9.20 -18.83 -3.44
CA GLN A 81 9.89 -19.65 -2.43
C GLN A 81 11.40 -19.82 -2.66
N ARG A 82 11.99 -19.27 -3.74
CA ARG A 82 13.43 -19.33 -4.03
C ARG A 82 14.01 -17.92 -4.10
N LYS A 83 15.26 -17.74 -3.64
CA LYS A 83 15.91 -16.41 -3.63
C LYS A 83 15.82 -15.70 -4.99
N GLN A 84 16.13 -16.38 -6.08
CA GLN A 84 16.11 -15.81 -7.42
C GLN A 84 14.74 -15.31 -7.87
N ASP A 85 13.68 -15.97 -7.44
CA ASP A 85 12.30 -15.63 -7.78
C ASP A 85 11.86 -14.38 -6.98
N ILE A 86 12.24 -14.31 -5.70
CA ILE A 86 12.00 -13.14 -4.86
C ILE A 86 12.70 -11.91 -5.45
N VAL A 87 13.98 -12.04 -5.81
CA VAL A 87 14.76 -10.95 -6.45
C VAL A 87 14.09 -10.51 -7.74
N ARG A 88 13.65 -11.47 -8.61
CA ARG A 88 12.94 -11.15 -9.85
C ARG A 88 11.66 -10.36 -9.60
N VAL A 89 10.82 -10.84 -8.69
CA VAL A 89 9.52 -10.21 -8.36
C VAL A 89 9.73 -8.81 -7.79
N ALA A 90 10.64 -8.65 -6.85
CA ALA A 90 10.95 -7.35 -6.26
C ALA A 90 11.53 -6.35 -7.29
N ARG A 91 12.42 -6.80 -8.18
CA ARG A 91 12.95 -6.00 -9.28
C ARG A 91 11.83 -5.54 -10.22
N GLU A 92 10.96 -6.47 -10.64
CA GLU A 92 9.83 -6.16 -11.53
C GLU A 92 8.85 -5.19 -10.87
N CYS A 93 8.59 -5.32 -9.57
CA CYS A 93 7.76 -4.40 -8.79
C CYS A 93 8.31 -2.96 -8.87
N ALA A 94 9.58 -2.75 -8.58
CA ALA A 94 10.21 -1.42 -8.62
C ALA A 94 10.15 -0.80 -10.03
N VAL A 95 10.42 -1.61 -11.07
CA VAL A 95 10.36 -1.17 -12.47
C VAL A 95 8.94 -0.77 -12.88
N ASP A 96 7.93 -1.57 -12.52
CA ASP A 96 6.53 -1.28 -12.88
C ASP A 96 6.00 -0.05 -12.17
N LEU A 97 6.34 0.13 -10.89
CA LEU A 97 5.99 1.34 -10.14
C LEU A 97 6.65 2.59 -10.75
N ALA A 98 7.93 2.51 -11.13
CA ALA A 98 8.62 3.62 -11.78
C ALA A 98 7.98 4.00 -13.12
N ARG A 99 7.62 3.00 -13.94
CA ARG A 99 6.93 3.21 -15.24
C ARG A 99 5.53 3.80 -15.07
N ASP A 100 4.89 3.59 -13.90
CA ASP A 100 3.62 4.22 -13.53
C ASP A 100 3.80 5.63 -12.92
N GLY A 101 5.02 6.16 -12.89
CA GLY A 101 5.33 7.51 -12.38
C GLY A 101 5.43 7.58 -10.85
N VAL A 102 5.56 6.46 -10.16
CA VAL A 102 5.84 6.45 -8.72
C VAL A 102 7.30 6.82 -8.51
N VAL A 103 7.53 7.84 -7.68
CA VAL A 103 8.90 8.33 -7.34
C VAL A 103 9.35 7.87 -5.96
N TYR A 104 8.41 7.44 -5.13
CA TYR A 104 8.65 6.86 -3.82
C TYR A 104 7.61 5.80 -3.49
N ALA A 105 8.05 4.64 -3.03
CA ALA A 105 7.16 3.56 -2.59
C ALA A 105 7.63 2.91 -1.30
N GLU A 106 6.68 2.54 -0.44
CA GLU A 106 6.84 1.61 0.68
C GLU A 106 6.07 0.33 0.34
N VAL A 107 6.79 -0.71 -0.04
CA VAL A 107 6.21 -1.99 -0.44
C VAL A 107 6.34 -2.98 0.72
N ARG A 108 5.22 -3.59 1.11
CA ARG A 108 5.15 -4.50 2.25
C ARG A 108 5.15 -5.96 1.82
N MET A 109 5.65 -6.80 2.71
CA MET A 109 5.71 -8.24 2.55
C MET A 109 5.77 -8.95 3.90
N ALA A 110 5.06 -10.08 4.03
CA ALA A 110 5.18 -10.98 5.17
C ALA A 110 6.26 -12.05 4.87
N PRO A 111 7.49 -11.90 5.38
CA PRO A 111 8.59 -12.80 5.01
C PRO A 111 8.35 -14.25 5.46
N GLU A 112 7.56 -14.45 6.51
CA GLU A 112 7.19 -15.76 7.02
C GLU A 112 6.44 -16.64 6.01
N LEU A 113 5.73 -16.05 5.04
CA LEU A 113 5.01 -16.78 3.99
C LEU A 113 5.95 -17.39 2.94
N ILE A 114 7.22 -16.98 2.91
CA ILE A 114 8.18 -17.34 1.85
C ILE A 114 9.33 -18.21 2.39
N THR A 115 9.12 -18.95 3.45
CA THR A 115 10.15 -19.79 4.09
C THR A 115 9.94 -21.28 3.90
N GLU A 116 8.89 -21.71 3.20
CA GLU A 116 8.50 -23.11 3.05
C GLU A 116 9.58 -24.00 2.38
N LYS A 117 10.43 -23.40 1.54
CA LYS A 117 11.53 -24.11 0.84
C LYS A 117 12.90 -23.93 1.56
N GLY A 118 12.88 -23.50 2.81
CA GLY A 118 14.06 -23.48 3.68
C GLY A 118 14.85 -22.19 3.69
N LEU A 119 14.36 -21.10 3.10
CA LEU A 119 14.93 -19.79 3.29
C LEU A 119 14.65 -19.32 4.73
N THR A 120 15.64 -18.65 5.34
CA THR A 120 15.44 -17.93 6.60
C THR A 120 14.74 -16.62 6.34
N LEU A 121 14.08 -16.04 7.36
CA LEU A 121 13.45 -14.70 7.25
C LEU A 121 14.47 -13.64 6.77
N SER A 122 15.70 -13.67 7.29
CA SER A 122 16.77 -12.75 6.85
C SER A 122 17.10 -12.91 5.37
N GLN A 123 17.21 -14.14 4.85
CA GLN A 123 17.48 -14.39 3.44
C GLN A 123 16.35 -13.89 2.52
N VAL A 124 15.09 -14.02 2.97
CA VAL A 124 13.94 -13.45 2.26
C VAL A 124 14.04 -11.93 2.18
N ILE A 125 14.28 -11.27 3.32
CA ILE A 125 14.41 -9.81 3.40
C ILE A 125 15.55 -9.32 2.49
N GLU A 126 16.72 -9.96 2.57
CA GLU A 126 17.88 -9.60 1.75
C GLU A 126 17.60 -9.76 0.25
N ALA A 127 16.86 -10.80 -0.16
CA ALA A 127 16.45 -11.02 -1.55
C ALA A 127 15.49 -9.93 -2.05
N ILE A 128 14.53 -9.50 -1.21
CA ILE A 128 13.60 -8.39 -1.54
C ILE A 128 14.39 -7.09 -1.74
N LEU A 129 15.28 -6.75 -0.81
CA LEU A 129 16.10 -5.54 -0.86
C LEU A 129 17.08 -5.55 -2.04
N GLU A 130 17.64 -6.72 -2.40
CA GLU A 130 18.45 -6.92 -3.60
C GLU A 130 17.63 -6.60 -4.86
N GLY A 131 16.42 -7.19 -4.99
CA GLY A 131 15.56 -6.98 -6.13
C GLY A 131 15.09 -5.53 -6.27
N PHE A 132 14.74 -4.84 -5.19
CA PHE A 132 14.37 -3.42 -5.25
C PHE A 132 15.52 -2.57 -5.77
N ARG A 133 16.76 -2.77 -5.29
CA ARG A 133 17.94 -2.04 -5.78
C ARG A 133 18.18 -2.29 -7.28
N GLU A 134 18.11 -3.56 -7.72
CA GLU A 134 18.22 -3.87 -9.14
C GLU A 134 17.14 -3.19 -9.97
N GLY A 135 15.90 -3.15 -9.47
CA GLY A 135 14.77 -2.50 -10.13
C GLY A 135 14.93 -0.98 -10.21
N GLU A 136 15.44 -0.33 -9.18
CA GLU A 136 15.77 1.09 -9.19
C GLU A 136 16.84 1.43 -10.24
N GLU A 137 17.87 0.58 -10.38
CA GLU A 137 18.91 0.76 -11.42
C GLU A 137 18.35 0.57 -12.83
N VAL A 138 17.48 -0.43 -13.05
CA VAL A 138 16.78 -0.62 -14.33
C VAL A 138 15.90 0.59 -14.65
N ALA A 139 15.09 1.05 -13.70
CA ALA A 139 14.23 2.22 -13.86
C ALA A 139 15.06 3.48 -14.22
N LYS A 140 16.19 3.67 -13.56
CA LYS A 140 17.12 4.78 -13.83
C LYS A 140 17.70 4.70 -15.25
N ALA A 141 18.05 3.51 -15.72
CA ALA A 141 18.53 3.30 -17.09
C ALA A 141 17.44 3.61 -18.13
N GLU A 142 16.16 3.45 -17.77
CA GLU A 142 14.98 3.83 -18.59
C GLU A 142 14.61 5.32 -18.48
N GLY A 143 15.34 6.12 -17.71
CA GLY A 143 15.08 7.55 -17.50
C GLY A 143 14.04 7.86 -16.42
N ASN A 144 13.63 6.87 -15.63
CA ASN A 144 12.74 7.03 -14.49
C ASN A 144 13.57 7.07 -13.18
N SER A 145 13.02 7.72 -12.16
CA SER A 145 13.65 7.74 -10.84
C SER A 145 12.62 7.31 -9.80
N ILE A 146 12.92 6.24 -9.08
CA ILE A 146 12.13 5.76 -7.97
C ILE A 146 13.03 5.39 -6.79
N ARG A 147 12.53 5.54 -5.58
CA ARG A 147 13.09 4.94 -4.36
C ARG A 147 12.05 4.00 -3.76
N VAL A 148 12.42 2.74 -3.62
CA VAL A 148 11.55 1.70 -3.04
C VAL A 148 12.10 1.25 -1.70
N MET A 149 11.28 1.35 -0.67
CA MET A 149 11.59 0.90 0.69
C MET A 149 10.68 -0.26 1.04
N SER A 150 11.10 -1.10 1.99
CA SER A 150 10.32 -2.24 2.46
C SER A 150 9.65 -1.95 3.81
N LEU A 151 8.41 -2.42 3.97
CA LEU A 151 7.78 -2.67 5.26
C LEU A 151 7.73 -4.18 5.49
N LEU A 152 8.04 -4.65 6.68
CA LEU A 152 7.88 -6.07 7.03
C LEU A 152 6.55 -6.27 7.71
N CYS A 153 5.77 -7.27 7.27
CA CYS A 153 4.51 -7.64 7.90
C CYS A 153 4.64 -8.89 8.75
N GLY A 154 4.10 -8.85 9.97
CA GLY A 154 3.74 -10.05 10.70
C GLY A 154 2.31 -10.46 10.35
N MET A 155 2.05 -11.76 10.19
CA MET A 155 0.69 -12.26 9.97
C MET A 155 -0.07 -12.34 11.29
N ARG A 156 -1.26 -11.72 11.35
CA ARG A 156 -2.08 -11.62 12.58
C ARG A 156 -2.37 -12.95 13.24
N GLN A 157 -2.61 -13.99 12.42
CA GLN A 157 -2.95 -15.33 12.87
C GLN A 157 -1.74 -16.19 13.26
N ASN A 158 -0.50 -15.69 13.07
CA ASN A 158 0.73 -16.40 13.36
C ASN A 158 1.46 -15.81 14.57
N ASN A 159 2.48 -16.52 15.08
CA ASN A 159 3.22 -16.12 16.27
C ASN A 159 4.62 -15.55 15.95
N LEU A 160 4.88 -15.15 14.70
CA LEU A 160 6.19 -14.67 14.25
C LEU A 160 6.33 -13.15 14.22
N SER A 161 5.29 -12.41 14.59
CA SER A 161 5.30 -10.93 14.51
C SER A 161 6.44 -10.29 15.30
N GLN A 162 6.79 -10.85 16.48
CA GLN A 162 7.91 -10.36 17.29
C GLN A 162 9.26 -10.54 16.57
N GLU A 163 9.53 -11.71 16.00
CA GLU A 163 10.75 -11.98 15.24
C GLU A 163 10.84 -11.11 13.98
N VAL A 164 9.73 -10.93 13.28
CA VAL A 164 9.66 -10.06 12.09
C VAL A 164 9.90 -8.59 12.47
N ALA A 165 9.37 -8.13 13.61
CA ALA A 165 9.61 -6.78 14.12
C ALA A 165 11.08 -6.56 14.52
N GLU A 166 11.72 -7.54 15.14
CA GLU A 166 13.16 -7.49 15.45
C GLU A 166 14.01 -7.38 14.18
N LEU A 167 13.61 -8.10 13.12
CA LEU A 167 14.24 -7.97 11.81
C LEU A 167 13.96 -6.61 11.16
N ALA A 168 12.78 -6.03 11.32
CA ALA A 168 12.50 -4.69 10.82
C ALA A 168 13.45 -3.66 11.46
N VAL A 169 13.67 -3.75 12.76
CA VAL A 169 14.65 -2.91 13.49
C VAL A 169 16.07 -3.18 13.01
N LYS A 170 16.46 -4.45 12.86
CA LYS A 170 17.80 -4.85 12.40
C LYS A 170 18.15 -4.30 11.01
N TYR A 171 17.18 -4.29 10.09
CA TYR A 171 17.39 -3.88 8.70
C TYR A 171 16.98 -2.42 8.42
N ARG A 172 16.67 -1.59 9.46
CA ARG A 172 16.20 -0.21 9.27
C ARG A 172 17.13 0.68 8.46
N ASP A 173 18.45 0.49 8.59
CA ASP A 173 19.46 1.26 7.84
C ASP A 173 19.82 0.62 6.48
N HIS A 174 19.14 -0.46 6.11
CA HIS A 174 19.40 -1.26 4.92
C HIS A 174 18.23 -1.31 3.93
N GLY A 175 17.18 -0.49 4.14
CA GLY A 175 16.06 -0.37 3.21
C GLY A 175 14.72 -0.86 3.77
N VAL A 176 14.67 -1.37 5.00
CA VAL A 176 13.42 -1.60 5.75
C VAL A 176 13.11 -0.35 6.55
N VAL A 177 11.96 0.28 6.30
CA VAL A 177 11.60 1.55 6.96
C VAL A 177 10.53 1.41 8.03
N GLY A 178 9.92 0.23 8.17
CA GLY A 178 8.89 0.04 9.19
C GLY A 178 8.31 -1.36 9.21
N PHE A 179 7.27 -1.49 10.03
CA PHE A 179 6.57 -2.74 10.30
C PHE A 179 5.06 -2.56 10.10
N ASP A 180 4.34 -3.65 9.87
CA ASP A 180 2.90 -3.73 9.77
C ASP A 180 2.40 -5.08 10.26
N ILE A 181 1.12 -5.24 10.46
CA ILE A 181 0.44 -6.54 10.59
C ILE A 181 -0.61 -6.69 9.51
N ALA A 182 -0.66 -7.85 8.87
CA ALA A 182 -1.58 -8.16 7.78
C ALA A 182 -2.34 -9.47 8.03
N GLY A 183 -3.27 -9.80 7.14
CA GLY A 183 -4.15 -10.98 7.26
C GLY A 183 -5.55 -10.63 7.73
N PRO A 184 -6.39 -11.63 8.10
CA PRO A 184 -7.78 -11.42 8.46
C PRO A 184 -7.91 -10.50 9.68
N GLU A 185 -8.67 -9.41 9.55
CA GLU A 185 -8.84 -8.41 10.61
C GLU A 185 -9.84 -8.88 11.67
N ASP A 186 -10.95 -9.50 11.24
CA ASP A 186 -11.98 -9.99 12.14
C ASP A 186 -11.49 -11.21 12.91
N GLY A 187 -11.63 -11.18 14.23
CA GLY A 187 -11.15 -12.22 15.14
C GLY A 187 -9.66 -12.13 15.52
N PHE A 188 -8.90 -11.19 14.95
CA PHE A 188 -7.48 -11.00 15.23
C PHE A 188 -7.18 -9.51 15.51
N PRO A 189 -7.58 -8.99 16.68
CA PRO A 189 -7.43 -7.58 17.00
C PRO A 189 -5.94 -7.16 17.06
N PRO A 190 -5.60 -5.89 16.76
CA PRO A 190 -4.23 -5.42 16.85
C PRO A 190 -3.57 -5.63 18.23
N SER A 191 -4.36 -5.60 19.29
CA SER A 191 -3.90 -5.79 20.67
C SER A 191 -3.35 -7.18 20.97
N ASP A 192 -3.64 -8.20 20.15
CA ASP A 192 -3.03 -9.52 20.28
C ASP A 192 -1.50 -9.47 20.06
N GLN A 193 -1.00 -8.43 19.38
CA GLN A 193 0.41 -8.18 19.10
C GLN A 193 0.99 -7.01 19.93
N LEU A 194 0.38 -6.67 21.07
CA LEU A 194 0.72 -5.47 21.84
C LEU A 194 2.21 -5.45 22.26
N GLU A 195 2.78 -6.56 22.69
CA GLU A 195 4.19 -6.66 23.09
C GLU A 195 5.14 -6.30 21.93
N THR A 196 4.80 -6.73 20.72
CA THR A 196 5.54 -6.40 19.49
C THR A 196 5.52 -4.89 19.22
N PHE A 197 4.37 -4.25 19.36
CA PHE A 197 4.25 -2.79 19.15
C PHE A 197 4.94 -2.00 20.27
N GLU A 198 4.93 -2.49 21.50
CA GLU A 198 5.70 -1.90 22.60
C GLU A 198 7.21 -1.99 22.35
N PHE A 199 7.69 -3.12 21.82
CA PHE A 199 9.06 -3.29 21.39
C PHE A 199 9.44 -2.26 20.31
N LEU A 200 8.66 -2.17 19.23
CA LEU A 200 8.91 -1.22 18.14
C LEU A 200 8.97 0.22 18.62
N ARG A 201 8.05 0.63 19.52
CA ARG A 201 8.07 1.98 20.12
C ARG A 201 9.33 2.23 20.94
N ARG A 202 9.79 1.25 21.72
CA ARG A 202 11.04 1.36 22.51
C ARG A 202 12.27 1.51 21.63
N GLU A 203 12.26 0.85 20.45
CA GLU A 203 13.32 0.93 19.46
C GLU A 203 13.24 2.18 18.55
N ASN A 204 12.24 3.04 18.71
CA ASN A 204 11.93 4.17 17.83
C ASN A 204 11.76 3.73 16.37
N ALA A 205 11.20 2.53 16.15
CA ALA A 205 10.89 2.01 14.84
C ALA A 205 9.51 2.48 14.41
N HIS A 206 9.37 2.79 13.12
CA HIS A 206 8.10 3.18 12.53
C HIS A 206 7.21 1.99 12.24
N PHE A 207 5.90 2.17 12.36
CA PHE A 207 4.94 1.15 11.94
C PHE A 207 3.57 1.73 11.56
N THR A 208 2.91 1.03 10.68
CA THR A 208 1.51 1.19 10.32
C THR A 208 0.75 -0.06 10.80
N ILE A 209 -0.56 -0.02 10.83
CA ILE A 209 -1.40 -1.19 11.18
C ILE A 209 -2.60 -1.22 10.23
N HIS A 210 -2.81 -2.36 9.54
CA HIS A 210 -4.08 -2.61 8.88
C HIS A 210 -5.19 -2.56 9.92
N ALA A 211 -6.10 -1.60 9.82
CA ALA A 211 -7.22 -1.46 10.74
C ALA A 211 -8.36 -0.66 10.11
N GLY A 212 -9.59 -1.09 10.33
CA GLY A 212 -10.77 -0.43 9.80
C GLY A 212 -11.01 -0.70 8.32
N GLU A 213 -10.70 -1.90 7.85
CA GLU A 213 -11.10 -2.44 6.57
C GLU A 213 -12.29 -3.42 6.76
N ALA A 214 -12.03 -4.65 7.17
CA ALA A 214 -13.07 -5.65 7.38
C ALA A 214 -13.74 -5.51 8.74
N TYR A 215 -13.04 -4.99 9.76
CA TYR A 215 -13.57 -4.73 11.08
C TYR A 215 -13.65 -3.22 11.37
N GLY A 216 -14.51 -2.81 12.29
CA GLY A 216 -14.91 -1.41 12.44
C GLY A 216 -14.04 -0.58 13.38
N LEU A 217 -14.69 0.40 14.04
CA LEU A 217 -14.06 1.36 14.95
C LEU A 217 -13.24 0.73 16.07
N PRO A 218 -13.59 -0.44 16.66
CA PRO A 218 -12.76 -1.05 17.69
C PRO A 218 -11.34 -1.35 17.21
N SER A 219 -11.16 -1.90 16.00
CA SER A 219 -9.85 -2.18 15.42
C SER A 219 -9.03 -0.89 15.21
N ILE A 220 -9.67 0.17 14.69
CA ILE A 220 -9.04 1.49 14.55
C ILE A 220 -8.61 2.04 15.91
N TRP A 221 -9.49 1.92 16.91
CA TRP A 221 -9.21 2.41 18.25
C TRP A 221 -8.02 1.67 18.88
N GLU A 222 -7.99 0.33 18.81
CA GLU A 222 -6.89 -0.48 19.33
C GLU A 222 -5.56 -0.17 18.64
N ALA A 223 -5.58 -0.09 17.30
CA ALA A 223 -4.39 0.24 16.52
C ALA A 223 -3.76 1.57 16.98
N ILE A 224 -4.59 2.59 17.25
CA ILE A 224 -4.10 3.93 17.62
C ILE A 224 -3.83 4.01 19.13
N GLN A 225 -4.79 3.63 19.97
CA GLN A 225 -4.78 3.95 21.41
C GLN A 225 -4.01 2.93 22.24
N LEU A 226 -4.00 1.66 21.83
CA LEU A 226 -3.25 0.61 22.52
C LEU A 226 -1.89 0.38 21.85
N CYS A 227 -1.88 0.12 20.54
CA CYS A 227 -0.65 -0.22 19.83
C CYS A 227 0.20 1.01 19.47
N GLY A 228 -0.43 2.17 19.25
CA GLY A 228 0.29 3.41 18.96
C GLY A 228 0.66 3.57 17.48
N ALA A 229 -0.15 3.05 16.56
CA ALA A 229 0.08 3.15 15.12
C ALA A 229 0.29 4.60 14.66
N GLU A 230 1.31 4.82 13.87
CA GLU A 230 1.60 6.12 13.27
C GLU A 230 0.73 6.39 12.06
N ARG A 231 0.32 5.32 11.34
CA ARG A 231 -0.60 5.33 10.19
C ARG A 231 -1.58 4.16 10.33
N LEU A 232 -2.66 4.23 9.58
CA LEU A 232 -3.62 3.13 9.45
C LEU A 232 -3.61 2.61 8.02
N GLY A 233 -3.32 1.32 7.83
CA GLY A 233 -3.64 0.61 6.61
C GLY A 233 -5.17 0.63 6.42
N HIS A 234 -5.62 1.15 5.30
CA HIS A 234 -7.01 1.47 4.97
C HIS A 234 -7.64 2.56 5.88
N GLY A 235 -8.07 2.21 7.08
CA GLY A 235 -8.76 3.14 7.98
C GLY A 235 -10.11 3.64 7.47
N VAL A 236 -10.69 2.97 6.46
CA VAL A 236 -11.90 3.39 5.74
C VAL A 236 -13.09 3.52 6.66
N ARG A 237 -13.26 2.58 7.59
CA ARG A 237 -14.40 2.53 8.51
C ARG A 237 -14.37 3.59 9.60
N ILE A 238 -13.40 4.51 9.58
CA ILE A 238 -13.47 5.73 10.40
C ILE A 238 -14.75 6.54 10.11
N THR A 239 -15.33 6.34 8.92
CA THR A 239 -16.61 6.94 8.54
C THR A 239 -17.78 6.51 9.39
N ASP A 240 -17.70 5.35 10.07
CA ASP A 240 -18.74 4.85 10.97
C ASP A 240 -18.88 5.73 12.24
N ASP A 241 -17.86 6.57 12.54
CA ASP A 241 -17.87 7.58 13.60
C ASP A 241 -18.14 9.00 13.04
N ILE A 242 -18.76 9.13 11.86
CA ILE A 242 -19.05 10.44 11.24
C ILE A 242 -20.53 10.50 10.81
N ASP A 243 -21.27 11.44 11.39
CA ASP A 243 -22.65 11.73 10.95
C ASP A 243 -22.62 12.71 9.77
N PHE A 244 -22.85 12.19 8.58
CA PHE A 244 -22.91 12.97 7.34
C PHE A 244 -24.28 13.62 7.06
N ASN A 245 -25.30 13.39 7.89
CA ASN A 245 -26.61 14.02 7.71
C ASN A 245 -26.62 15.50 8.12
N HIS A 246 -25.54 15.97 8.70
CA HIS A 246 -25.34 17.39 9.06
C HIS A 246 -24.42 18.12 8.09
N THR A 247 -24.59 19.43 7.98
CA THR A 247 -23.71 20.34 7.23
C THR A 247 -23.25 21.46 8.17
N PRO A 248 -21.99 21.51 8.61
CA PRO A 248 -20.91 20.52 8.35
C PRO A 248 -21.19 19.16 9.02
N ALA A 249 -20.59 18.08 8.47
CA ALA A 249 -20.67 16.74 9.05
C ALA A 249 -20.16 16.74 10.51
N ARG A 250 -20.81 15.95 11.36
CA ARG A 250 -20.44 15.81 12.77
C ARG A 250 -19.52 14.63 12.98
N LEU A 251 -18.33 14.88 13.51
CA LEU A 251 -17.37 13.84 13.84
C LEU A 251 -17.62 13.32 15.25
N GLY A 252 -17.60 11.99 15.41
CA GLY A 252 -17.47 11.38 16.71
C GLY A 252 -16.07 11.57 17.29
N ARG A 253 -15.85 11.04 18.49
CA ARG A 253 -14.59 11.29 19.24
C ARG A 253 -13.37 10.68 18.57
N LEU A 254 -13.49 9.47 18.00
CA LEU A 254 -12.37 8.80 17.35
C LEU A 254 -12.03 9.46 16.01
N ALA A 255 -13.05 9.76 15.19
CA ALA A 255 -12.87 10.47 13.93
C ALA A 255 -12.25 11.86 14.12
N ALA A 256 -12.71 12.60 15.13
CA ALA A 256 -12.12 13.89 15.50
C ALA A 256 -10.65 13.74 15.92
N TYR A 257 -10.34 12.74 16.77
CA TYR A 257 -8.97 12.47 17.19
C TYR A 257 -8.05 12.14 16.00
N VAL A 258 -8.47 11.21 15.12
CA VAL A 258 -7.71 10.81 13.91
C VAL A 258 -7.43 12.03 13.03
N ARG A 259 -8.45 12.86 12.76
CA ARG A 259 -8.30 14.06 11.95
C ARG A 259 -7.36 15.08 12.59
N ASP A 260 -7.56 15.40 13.86
CA ASP A 260 -6.86 16.50 14.55
C ASP A 260 -5.39 16.11 14.83
N ARG A 261 -5.12 14.84 15.13
CA ARG A 261 -3.77 14.27 15.23
C ARG A 261 -3.10 14.05 13.89
N ARG A 262 -3.84 14.23 12.79
CA ARG A 262 -3.33 14.03 11.43
C ARG A 262 -2.84 12.61 11.18
N VAL A 263 -3.45 11.61 11.81
CA VAL A 263 -3.13 10.19 11.57
C VAL A 263 -3.43 9.88 10.09
N PRO A 264 -2.44 9.40 9.31
CA PRO A 264 -2.64 9.10 7.90
C PRO A 264 -3.51 7.85 7.71
N LEU A 265 -4.41 7.91 6.72
CA LEU A 265 -5.23 6.80 6.27
C LEU A 265 -4.72 6.36 4.90
N GLU A 266 -4.21 5.13 4.81
CA GLU A 266 -3.66 4.54 3.57
C GLU A 266 -4.79 3.91 2.76
N MET A 267 -5.60 4.74 2.11
CA MET A 267 -6.81 4.28 1.42
C MET A 267 -6.48 3.60 0.10
N CYS A 268 -7.15 2.48 -0.18
CA CYS A 268 -6.93 1.62 -1.33
C CYS A 268 -8.25 1.41 -2.09
N PRO A 269 -8.70 2.36 -2.92
CA PRO A 269 -10.07 2.37 -3.44
C PRO A 269 -10.49 1.10 -4.18
N SER A 270 -9.69 0.59 -5.11
CA SER A 270 -10.02 -0.65 -5.84
C SER A 270 -10.18 -1.84 -4.90
N SER A 271 -9.25 -2.04 -3.97
CA SER A 271 -9.30 -3.11 -2.98
C SER A 271 -10.51 -2.98 -2.07
N ASN A 272 -10.79 -1.77 -1.57
CA ASN A 272 -11.92 -1.51 -0.69
C ASN A 272 -13.28 -1.75 -1.36
N ILE A 273 -13.36 -1.65 -2.69
CA ILE A 273 -14.55 -2.04 -3.46
C ILE A 273 -14.63 -3.57 -3.53
N GLN A 274 -13.54 -4.27 -3.82
CA GLN A 274 -13.51 -5.73 -3.92
C GLN A 274 -13.81 -6.42 -2.58
N THR A 275 -13.34 -5.86 -1.48
CA THR A 275 -13.61 -6.38 -0.12
C THR A 275 -14.99 -5.96 0.43
N GLY A 276 -15.76 -5.19 -0.36
CA GLY A 276 -17.13 -4.80 -0.02
C GLY A 276 -17.24 -3.66 1.00
N VAL A 277 -16.15 -2.95 1.26
CA VAL A 277 -16.15 -1.77 2.17
C VAL A 277 -16.78 -0.56 1.50
N ALA A 278 -16.70 -0.46 0.19
CA ALA A 278 -17.32 0.59 -0.61
C ALA A 278 -17.99 -0.01 -1.86
N ASP A 279 -19.10 0.58 -2.29
CA ASP A 279 -19.87 0.09 -3.45
C ASP A 279 -19.24 0.50 -4.79
N SER A 280 -18.52 1.61 -4.83
CA SER A 280 -17.92 2.17 -6.04
C SER A 280 -16.95 3.31 -5.71
N PHE A 281 -16.14 3.72 -6.68
CA PHE A 281 -15.27 4.91 -6.54
C PHE A 281 -16.08 6.18 -6.23
N ALA A 282 -17.24 6.38 -6.86
CA ALA A 282 -18.09 7.54 -6.62
C ALA A 282 -18.58 7.64 -5.17
N HIS A 283 -18.81 6.49 -4.53
CA HIS A 283 -19.27 6.40 -3.15
C HIS A 283 -18.15 6.10 -2.14
N HIS A 284 -16.92 5.89 -2.64
CA HIS A 284 -15.78 5.60 -1.76
C HIS A 284 -15.53 6.76 -0.78
N PRO A 285 -15.31 6.48 0.52
CA PRO A 285 -15.16 7.51 1.55
C PRO A 285 -14.00 8.49 1.34
N LEU A 286 -12.99 8.12 0.56
CA LEU A 286 -11.78 8.90 0.31
C LEU A 286 -12.07 10.37 -0.02
N ALA A 287 -12.97 10.63 -0.99
CA ALA A 287 -13.29 12.01 -1.40
C ALA A 287 -13.95 12.81 -0.27
N ARG A 288 -14.82 12.18 0.51
CA ARG A 288 -15.52 12.82 1.64
C ARG A 288 -14.54 13.12 2.78
N LEU A 289 -13.67 12.17 3.13
CA LEU A 289 -12.65 12.35 4.15
C LEU A 289 -11.61 13.41 3.76
N ALA A 290 -11.22 13.45 2.46
CA ALA A 290 -10.35 14.50 1.94
C ALA A 290 -10.96 15.90 2.08
N LYS A 291 -12.27 16.06 1.81
CA LYS A 291 -13.03 17.32 2.03
C LYS A 291 -13.09 17.71 3.50
N LEU A 292 -13.22 16.74 4.40
CA LEU A 292 -13.18 16.95 5.86
C LEU A 292 -11.78 17.16 6.43
N ARG A 293 -10.75 17.23 5.55
CA ARG A 293 -9.36 17.50 5.92
C ARG A 293 -8.68 16.39 6.71
N PHE A 294 -9.14 15.15 6.61
CA PHE A 294 -8.34 14.01 7.05
C PHE A 294 -7.04 13.91 6.24
N ARG A 295 -6.01 13.29 6.80
CA ARG A 295 -4.77 13.01 6.07
C ARG A 295 -4.94 11.67 5.34
N VAL A 296 -5.58 11.72 4.18
CA VAL A 296 -5.75 10.56 3.32
C VAL A 296 -4.64 10.47 2.29
N THR A 297 -4.29 9.25 1.90
CA THR A 297 -3.41 8.92 0.77
C THR A 297 -4.15 7.98 -0.18
N ILE A 298 -3.67 7.85 -1.43
CA ILE A 298 -4.16 6.87 -2.41
C ILE A 298 -3.10 5.80 -2.56
N ASN A 299 -3.51 4.53 -2.60
CA ASN A 299 -2.61 3.39 -2.71
C ASN A 299 -3.27 2.29 -3.54
N THR A 300 -2.45 1.32 -3.96
CA THR A 300 -2.85 0.20 -4.82
C THR A 300 -3.24 -1.05 -4.07
N ASP A 301 -2.70 -1.24 -2.86
CA ASP A 301 -2.80 -2.47 -2.10
C ASP A 301 -2.21 -3.65 -2.90
N ASN A 302 -3.00 -4.39 -3.66
CA ASN A 302 -2.60 -5.58 -4.41
C ASN A 302 -2.83 -5.36 -5.91
N ARG A 303 -1.80 -4.92 -6.63
CA ARG A 303 -1.91 -4.49 -8.04
C ARG A 303 -2.42 -5.58 -8.99
N LEU A 304 -2.00 -6.83 -8.79
CA LEU A 304 -2.49 -7.96 -9.58
C LEU A 304 -3.95 -8.29 -9.24
N MET A 305 -4.25 -8.45 -7.96
CA MET A 305 -5.56 -8.84 -7.46
C MET A 305 -6.64 -7.83 -7.81
N SER A 306 -6.32 -6.55 -7.75
CA SER A 306 -7.25 -5.45 -8.07
C SER A 306 -7.14 -4.97 -9.52
N ALA A 307 -6.26 -5.60 -10.33
CA ALA A 307 -5.95 -5.17 -11.70
C ALA A 307 -5.74 -3.64 -11.78
N THR A 308 -4.96 -3.08 -10.86
CA THR A 308 -4.85 -1.64 -10.65
C THR A 308 -3.42 -1.11 -10.73
N SER A 309 -3.29 0.20 -10.77
CA SER A 309 -2.05 0.96 -10.67
C SER A 309 -2.32 2.32 -10.01
N MET A 310 -1.31 3.03 -9.57
CA MET A 310 -1.49 4.37 -9.02
C MET A 310 -2.13 5.34 -10.02
N THR A 311 -1.78 5.20 -11.30
CA THR A 311 -2.41 5.97 -12.38
C THR A 311 -3.90 5.67 -12.47
N ARG A 312 -4.30 4.39 -12.39
CA ARG A 312 -5.71 3.99 -12.42
C ARG A 312 -6.47 4.52 -11.21
N GLU A 313 -5.95 4.29 -9.99
CA GLU A 313 -6.59 4.77 -8.76
C GLU A 313 -6.84 6.29 -8.82
N MET A 314 -5.83 7.07 -9.23
CA MET A 314 -5.97 8.52 -9.37
C MET A 314 -6.93 8.91 -10.50
N THR A 315 -6.94 8.20 -11.62
CA THR A 315 -7.84 8.48 -12.77
C THR A 315 -9.29 8.26 -12.37
N GLU A 316 -9.58 7.18 -11.64
CA GLU A 316 -10.94 6.94 -11.15
C GLU A 316 -11.42 8.04 -10.19
N MET A 317 -10.55 8.53 -9.30
CA MET A 317 -10.90 9.65 -8.42
C MET A 317 -11.20 10.94 -9.21
N VAL A 318 -10.46 11.20 -10.30
CA VAL A 318 -10.73 12.34 -11.18
C VAL A 318 -12.06 12.18 -11.90
N ASN A 319 -12.33 10.99 -12.45
CA ASN A 319 -13.53 10.73 -13.24
C ASN A 319 -14.80 10.65 -12.39
N GLN A 320 -14.72 10.00 -11.22
CA GLN A 320 -15.89 9.68 -10.39
C GLN A 320 -16.14 10.69 -9.26
N CYS A 321 -15.11 11.43 -8.83
CA CYS A 321 -15.18 12.34 -7.68
C CYS A 321 -14.82 13.80 -8.02
N ASP A 322 -14.65 14.12 -9.30
CA ASP A 322 -14.32 15.47 -9.79
C ASP A 322 -13.00 16.05 -9.26
N TRP A 323 -12.03 15.16 -8.99
CA TRP A 323 -10.74 15.60 -8.47
C TRP A 323 -9.93 16.37 -9.51
N THR A 324 -9.17 17.34 -9.01
CA THR A 324 -8.31 18.23 -9.77
C THR A 324 -6.83 17.87 -9.57
N PHE A 325 -5.93 18.51 -10.33
CA PHE A 325 -4.49 18.43 -10.05
C PHE A 325 -4.16 18.79 -8.60
N GLN A 326 -4.86 19.77 -8.02
CA GLN A 326 -4.64 20.19 -6.64
C GLN A 326 -4.98 19.07 -5.64
N ASP A 327 -6.06 18.32 -5.89
CA ASP A 327 -6.46 17.21 -5.04
C ASP A 327 -5.43 16.07 -5.11
N LEU A 328 -5.00 15.69 -6.34
CA LEU A 328 -3.98 14.69 -6.54
C LEU A 328 -2.63 15.10 -5.93
N GLN A 329 -2.21 16.36 -6.10
CA GLN A 329 -1.00 16.88 -5.47
C GLN A 329 -1.08 16.80 -3.95
N ARG A 330 -2.23 17.13 -3.38
CA ARG A 330 -2.44 17.10 -1.92
C ARG A 330 -2.29 15.70 -1.36
N VAL A 331 -2.87 14.67 -1.97
CA VAL A 331 -2.75 13.28 -1.48
C VAL A 331 -1.34 12.74 -1.69
N THR A 332 -0.66 13.08 -2.77
CA THR A 332 0.75 12.75 -3.00
C THR A 332 1.66 13.40 -1.94
N ILE A 333 1.44 14.68 -1.62
CA ILE A 333 2.17 15.37 -0.54
C ILE A 333 1.81 14.78 0.83
N ASN A 334 0.56 14.40 1.06
CA ASN A 334 0.18 13.70 2.29
C ASN A 334 0.94 12.38 2.43
N ALA A 335 1.05 11.59 1.35
CA ALA A 335 1.81 10.34 1.35
C ALA A 335 3.28 10.61 1.72
N LEU A 336 3.96 11.51 1.04
CA LEU A 336 5.36 11.85 1.35
C LEU A 336 5.56 12.38 2.76
N LYS A 337 4.66 13.22 3.27
CA LYS A 337 4.71 13.70 4.67
C LYS A 337 4.49 12.60 5.71
N SER A 338 3.94 11.48 5.29
CA SER A 338 3.63 10.32 6.13
C SER A 338 4.60 9.15 5.89
N ALA A 339 5.50 9.26 4.90
CA ALA A 339 6.52 8.27 4.60
C ALA A 339 7.50 8.08 5.76
N PHE A 340 8.00 6.87 5.93
CA PHE A 340 8.91 6.50 7.02
C PHE A 340 10.40 6.73 6.69
N ILE A 341 10.69 7.59 5.72
CA ILE A 341 12.06 8.06 5.44
C ILE A 341 12.35 9.38 6.16
N PRO A 342 13.63 9.79 6.31
CA PRO A 342 14.02 11.02 6.96
C PRO A 342 13.30 12.27 6.45
N PHE A 343 13.09 13.24 7.34
CA PHE A 343 12.35 14.47 7.04
C PHE A 343 12.92 15.23 5.84
N GLU A 344 14.25 15.35 5.76
CA GLU A 344 14.94 16.07 4.68
C GLU A 344 14.71 15.41 3.32
N GLU A 345 14.68 14.06 3.26
CA GLU A 345 14.40 13.32 2.03
C GLU A 345 12.96 13.54 1.58
N ARG A 346 11.99 13.44 2.50
CA ARG A 346 10.59 13.73 2.20
C ARG A 346 10.41 15.13 1.64
N LEU A 347 11.06 16.10 2.29
CA LEU A 347 11.00 17.50 1.88
C LEU A 347 11.63 17.71 0.51
N ALA A 348 12.79 17.10 0.26
CA ALA A 348 13.46 17.19 -1.03
C ALA A 348 12.59 16.63 -2.19
N ILE A 349 11.94 15.49 -2.01
CA ILE A 349 11.03 14.93 -3.01
C ILE A 349 9.82 15.87 -3.23
N ILE A 350 9.22 16.39 -2.16
CA ILE A 350 8.08 17.31 -2.26
C ILE A 350 8.44 18.57 -3.03
N GLU A 351 9.54 19.24 -2.65
CA GLU A 351 9.90 20.56 -3.17
C GLU A 351 10.56 20.49 -4.54
N ASN A 352 11.39 19.48 -4.80
CA ASN A 352 12.20 19.42 -6.02
C ASN A 352 11.59 18.54 -7.12
N VAL A 353 10.68 17.60 -6.78
CA VAL A 353 10.09 16.67 -7.73
C VAL A 353 8.58 16.92 -7.87
N VAL A 354 7.82 16.79 -6.77
CA VAL A 354 6.34 16.79 -6.85
C VAL A 354 5.80 18.16 -7.24
N LYS A 355 6.10 19.19 -6.46
CA LYS A 355 5.52 20.53 -6.71
C LYS A 355 5.85 21.09 -8.10
N PRO A 356 7.12 21.04 -8.58
CA PRO A 356 7.45 21.56 -9.90
C PRO A 356 6.77 20.79 -11.03
N ALA A 357 6.72 19.44 -10.95
CA ALA A 357 6.12 18.61 -11.97
C ALA A 357 4.60 18.84 -12.09
N TYR A 358 3.88 18.94 -10.96
CA TYR A 358 2.44 19.24 -10.97
C TYR A 358 2.14 20.60 -11.61
N VAL A 359 2.93 21.64 -11.28
CA VAL A 359 2.76 22.97 -11.89
C VAL A 359 3.02 22.93 -13.40
N LYS A 360 4.09 22.25 -13.82
CA LYS A 360 4.48 22.12 -15.24
C LYS A 360 3.39 21.40 -16.03
N ILE A 361 2.96 20.21 -15.57
CA ILE A 361 2.00 19.35 -16.31
C ILE A 361 0.61 19.99 -16.32
N ALA A 362 0.20 20.69 -15.27
CA ALA A 362 -1.09 21.39 -15.24
C ALA A 362 -1.16 22.60 -16.19
N ALA A 363 -0.03 23.14 -16.59
CA ALA A 363 0.05 24.27 -17.54
C ALA A 363 0.01 23.82 -19.02
N GLU A 364 0.17 22.53 -19.30
CA GLU A 364 0.02 21.94 -20.63
C GLU A 364 -1.46 21.76 -21.00
#